data_9842e52e213fe21305d4ec6c93f5095d
#
_entry.id   9842e52e213fe21305d4ec6c93f5095d
#
_cell.length_a   1.000
_cell.length_b   1.000
_cell.length_c   1.000
_cell.angle_alpha   90.00
_cell.angle_beta   90.00
_cell.angle_gamma   90.00
#
_symmetry.space_group_name_H-M   'P 1'
#
loop_
_entity.id
_entity.type
_entity.pdbx_description
1 polymer ?
#
loop_
_entity_poly.entity_id
_entity_poly.type
_entity_poly.pdbx_seq_one_letter_code
_entity_poly.pdbx_strand_id
1 'polypeptide(L)'
;IDCNTRKYHGQLVLPLAGPLPEGNYVLLGSLDEPVIQHGAEFNIGLHKYAGDCYSPRGHKYIREFRMGTVATTIYRIGGVILQKERILVSNENRVLVAYTLLEAHSATTLRLRPFLAFRNVNKLTEKNSVARTDYADVENGVSFCMYEGYPDLVMPANKQMQWVSEPSWYDGVEYS
;
A
#
# COMPACT_ATOMS: atom_id res chain seq x y z
N ILE A 1 10.81 3.87 -6.49
CA ILE A 1 9.51 4.27 -7.08
C ILE A 1 8.47 3.26 -6.65
N ASP A 2 7.33 3.71 -6.13
CA ASP A 2 6.27 2.87 -5.56
C ASP A 2 5.28 2.33 -6.61
N CYS A 3 5.74 1.96 -7.79
CA CYS A 3 4.92 1.37 -8.82
C CYS A 3 5.21 -0.13 -8.94
N ASN A 4 4.19 -0.95 -8.76
CA ASN A 4 4.28 -2.38 -8.98
C ASN A 4 4.20 -2.67 -10.48
N THR A 5 5.34 -2.68 -11.17
CA THR A 5 5.41 -2.96 -12.61
C THR A 5 5.45 -4.44 -12.94
N ARG A 6 5.64 -5.30 -11.96
CA ARG A 6 5.70 -6.75 -12.13
C ARG A 6 4.71 -7.44 -11.20
N LYS A 7 4.10 -8.52 -11.65
CA LYS A 7 3.13 -9.29 -10.85
C LYS A 7 3.68 -9.83 -9.52
N TYR A 8 4.98 -10.07 -9.43
CA TYR A 8 5.66 -10.54 -8.22
C TYR A 8 6.15 -9.39 -7.30
N HIS A 9 5.97 -8.13 -7.69
CA HIS A 9 6.22 -7.00 -6.80
C HIS A 9 5.08 -6.84 -5.80
N GLY A 10 5.43 -6.45 -4.60
CA GLY A 10 4.49 -6.12 -3.53
C GLY A 10 5.19 -5.43 -2.38
N GLN A 11 4.42 -4.73 -1.57
CA GLN A 11 4.94 -4.10 -0.37
C GLN A 11 5.16 -5.10 0.75
N LEU A 12 4.32 -6.15 0.81
CA LEU A 12 4.53 -7.31 1.67
C LEU A 12 4.37 -8.59 0.86
N VAL A 13 5.48 -9.27 0.66
CA VAL A 13 5.57 -10.58 0.01
C VAL A 13 6.22 -11.53 0.98
N LEU A 14 5.60 -12.68 1.20
CA LEU A 14 6.09 -13.65 2.18
C LEU A 14 5.90 -15.10 1.71
N PRO A 15 6.74 -16.02 2.17
CA PRO A 15 6.54 -17.44 1.92
C PRO A 15 5.38 -17.96 2.77
N LEU A 16 4.50 -18.73 2.15
CA LEU A 16 3.43 -19.46 2.82
C LEU A 16 3.47 -20.93 2.45
N ALA A 17 3.01 -21.76 3.37
CA ALA A 17 2.79 -23.19 3.23
C ALA A 17 1.60 -23.57 4.13
N GLY A 18 1.20 -24.81 4.11
CA GLY A 18 0.11 -25.33 4.92
C GLY A 18 -1.17 -25.50 4.10
N PRO A 19 -2.28 -24.76 4.39
CA PRO A 19 -3.49 -24.93 3.60
C PRO A 19 -3.37 -24.43 2.18
N LEU A 20 -2.41 -23.52 1.92
CA LEU A 20 -2.04 -23.03 0.59
C LEU A 20 -0.88 -23.84 0.02
N PRO A 21 -0.77 -23.95 -1.32
CA PRO A 21 0.43 -24.49 -1.95
C PRO A 21 1.67 -23.74 -1.49
N GLU A 22 2.77 -24.47 -1.23
CA GLU A 22 4.04 -23.83 -0.88
C GLU A 22 4.48 -22.85 -1.95
N GLY A 23 4.86 -21.63 -1.54
CA GLY A 23 5.29 -20.57 -2.45
C GLY A 23 5.30 -19.19 -1.84
N ASN A 24 5.63 -18.20 -2.66
CA ASN A 24 5.62 -16.79 -2.27
C ASN A 24 4.27 -16.15 -2.63
N TYR A 25 3.77 -15.33 -1.73
CA TYR A 25 2.47 -14.69 -1.84
C TYR A 25 2.56 -13.20 -1.55
N VAL A 26 1.89 -12.41 -2.37
CA VAL A 26 1.70 -10.97 -2.15
C VAL A 26 0.44 -10.81 -1.30
N LEU A 27 0.54 -10.32 -0.09
CA LEU A 27 -0.61 -9.93 0.74
C LEU A 27 -0.96 -8.46 0.53
N LEU A 28 0.04 -7.58 0.59
CA LEU A 28 -0.11 -6.15 0.34
C LEU A 28 0.65 -5.78 -0.94
N GLY A 29 -0.06 -5.38 -1.97
CA GLY A 29 0.52 -4.93 -3.22
C GLY A 29 1.18 -3.57 -3.06
N SER A 30 0.42 -2.59 -2.61
CA SER A 30 0.87 -1.22 -2.37
C SER A 30 -0.03 -0.52 -1.35
N LEU A 31 0.37 0.70 -0.97
CA LEU A 31 -0.50 1.66 -0.29
C LEU A 31 -0.71 2.85 -1.22
N ASP A 32 -1.96 3.20 -1.48
CA ASP A 32 -2.29 4.50 -2.05
C ASP A 32 -2.42 5.51 -0.92
N GLU A 33 -1.80 6.66 -1.10
CA GLU A 33 -1.56 7.63 -0.04
C GLU A 33 -2.02 9.04 -0.47
N PRO A 34 -3.33 9.27 -0.54
CA PRO A 34 -3.84 10.62 -0.74
C PRO A 34 -3.45 11.56 0.41
N VAL A 35 -2.83 12.68 0.05
CA VAL A 35 -2.58 13.82 0.95
C VAL A 35 -3.66 14.84 0.69
N ILE A 36 -4.40 15.22 1.73
CA ILE A 36 -5.56 16.10 1.62
C ILE A 36 -5.28 17.39 2.36
N GLN A 37 -5.43 18.52 1.67
CA GLN A 37 -5.24 19.85 2.20
C GLN A 37 -6.25 20.81 1.58
N HIS A 38 -6.96 21.61 2.39
CA HIS A 38 -8.00 22.54 1.92
C HIS A 38 -9.05 21.91 1.01
N GLY A 39 -9.41 20.63 1.24
CA GLY A 39 -10.37 19.90 0.42
C GLY A 39 -9.81 19.37 -0.91
N ALA A 40 -8.59 19.71 -1.29
CA ALA A 40 -7.91 19.14 -2.45
C ALA A 40 -7.19 17.84 -2.06
N GLU A 41 -7.34 16.82 -2.89
CA GLU A 41 -6.70 15.52 -2.72
C GLU A 41 -5.55 15.34 -3.73
N PHE A 42 -4.39 14.99 -3.23
CA PHE A 42 -3.17 14.72 -4.00
C PHE A 42 -2.69 13.30 -3.70
N ASN A 43 -2.97 12.36 -4.56
CA ASN A 43 -2.56 10.97 -4.38
C ASN A 43 -1.10 10.79 -4.83
N ILE A 44 -0.25 10.29 -3.93
CA ILE A 44 1.17 10.00 -4.19
C ILE A 44 1.40 8.56 -4.67
N GLY A 45 0.34 7.76 -4.81
CA GLY A 45 0.39 6.43 -5.42
C GLY A 45 0.68 6.48 -6.92
N LEU A 46 0.95 5.32 -7.49
CA LEU A 46 1.23 5.15 -8.91
C LEU A 46 0.84 3.75 -9.37
N HIS A 47 -0.10 3.66 -10.32
CA HIS A 47 -0.46 2.41 -10.98
C HIS A 47 -0.32 2.56 -12.49
N LYS A 48 0.12 1.50 -13.16
CA LYS A 48 0.16 1.41 -14.61
C LYS A 48 -1.12 0.75 -15.11
N TYR A 49 -1.74 1.34 -16.10
CA TYR A 49 -2.91 0.82 -16.81
C TYR A 49 -2.58 0.60 -18.30
N ALA A 50 -3.42 -0.14 -19.00
CA ALA A 50 -3.27 -0.41 -20.42
C ALA A 50 -3.05 0.89 -21.25
N GLY A 51 -2.21 0.81 -22.28
CA GLY A 51 -1.86 1.94 -23.12
C GLY A 51 -0.85 2.91 -22.50
N ASP A 52 0.04 2.42 -21.65
CA ASP A 52 1.06 3.21 -20.92
C ASP A 52 0.46 4.37 -20.11
N CYS A 53 -0.77 4.20 -19.68
CA CYS A 53 -1.44 5.17 -18.83
C CYS A 53 -1.05 4.96 -17.36
N TYR A 54 -0.60 6.02 -16.69
CA TYR A 54 -0.26 6.01 -15.27
C TYR A 54 -1.24 6.89 -14.48
N SER A 55 -1.90 6.31 -13.48
CA SER A 55 -2.82 7.01 -12.59
C SER A 55 -2.88 6.33 -11.22
N PRO A 56 -2.87 7.07 -10.12
CA PRO A 56 -2.49 8.50 -10.05
C PRO A 56 -1.05 8.72 -10.50
N ARG A 57 -0.63 9.98 -10.62
CA ARG A 57 0.74 10.34 -11.06
C ARG A 57 1.59 10.84 -9.88
N GLY A 58 1.64 10.09 -8.81
CA GLY A 58 2.32 10.47 -7.57
C GLY A 58 3.83 10.72 -7.72
N HIS A 59 4.46 10.09 -8.71
CA HIS A 59 5.89 10.27 -9.00
C HIS A 59 6.29 11.74 -9.27
N LYS A 60 5.38 12.56 -9.79
CA LYS A 60 5.63 14.00 -10.04
C LYS A 60 5.88 14.81 -8.76
N TYR A 61 5.47 14.31 -7.61
CA TYR A 61 5.67 14.95 -6.32
C TYR A 61 6.98 14.57 -5.65
N ILE A 62 7.68 13.54 -6.15
CA ILE A 62 8.95 13.09 -5.58
C ILE A 62 10.02 14.17 -5.79
N ARG A 63 10.67 14.57 -4.71
CA ARG A 63 11.82 15.48 -4.69
C ARG A 63 13.12 14.76 -4.50
N GLU A 64 13.09 13.75 -3.66
CA GLU A 64 14.28 13.00 -3.31
C GLU A 64 13.93 11.54 -3.04
N PHE A 65 14.84 10.65 -3.43
CA PHE A 65 14.80 9.26 -3.07
C PHE A 65 16.20 8.83 -2.61
N ARG A 66 16.27 8.22 -1.45
CA ARG A 66 17.49 7.65 -0.90
C ARG A 66 17.26 6.18 -0.61
N MET A 67 18.23 5.35 -0.95
CA MET A 67 18.23 3.93 -0.66
C MET A 67 19.43 3.61 0.24
N GLY A 68 19.15 3.23 1.47
CA GLY A 68 20.11 2.74 2.44
C GLY A 68 19.52 1.53 3.15
N THR A 69 19.74 1.41 4.45
CA THR A 69 19.03 0.42 5.29
C THR A 69 17.52 0.66 5.26
N VAL A 70 17.11 1.90 5.14
CA VAL A 70 15.74 2.34 4.98
C VAL A 70 15.57 3.03 3.63
N ALA A 71 14.53 2.68 2.90
CA ALA A 71 14.15 3.38 1.68
C ALA A 71 13.37 4.64 2.06
N THR A 72 13.94 5.81 1.79
CA THR A 72 13.36 7.11 2.14
C THR A 72 12.96 7.87 0.87
N THR A 73 11.73 8.34 0.81
CA THR A 73 11.21 9.18 -0.26
C THR A 73 10.68 10.48 0.32
N ILE A 74 11.09 11.61 -0.26
CA ILE A 74 10.59 12.94 0.11
C ILE A 74 9.69 13.44 -1.02
N TYR A 75 8.46 13.77 -0.66
CA TYR A 75 7.45 14.35 -1.53
C TYR A 75 7.24 15.84 -1.21
N ARG A 76 7.03 16.64 -2.26
CA ARG A 76 6.54 18.00 -2.12
C ARG A 76 5.22 18.15 -2.86
N ILE A 77 4.17 18.46 -2.10
CA ILE A 77 2.79 18.46 -2.56
C ILE A 77 2.18 19.78 -2.11
N GLY A 78 2.08 20.76 -3.02
CA GLY A 78 1.61 22.08 -2.64
C GLY A 78 2.46 22.69 -1.52
N GLY A 79 1.86 23.04 -0.39
CA GLY A 79 2.53 23.55 0.81
C GLY A 79 2.97 22.47 1.82
N VAL A 80 3.08 21.21 1.39
CA VAL A 80 3.42 20.09 2.27
C VAL A 80 4.73 19.46 1.82
N ILE A 81 5.64 19.17 2.76
CA ILE A 81 6.77 18.28 2.57
C ILE A 81 6.56 17.06 3.46
N LEU A 82 6.38 15.91 2.81
CA LEU A 82 6.13 14.62 3.45
C LEU A 82 7.30 13.68 3.20
N GLN A 83 7.85 13.10 4.26
CA GLN A 83 8.81 12.00 4.18
C GLN A 83 8.09 10.69 4.40
N LYS A 84 8.37 9.72 3.53
CA LYS A 84 7.95 8.32 3.65
C LYS A 84 9.18 7.44 3.75
N GLU A 85 9.20 6.62 4.78
CA GLU A 85 10.28 5.66 5.03
C GLU A 85 9.71 4.26 5.06
N ARG A 86 10.46 3.30 4.51
CA ARG A 86 10.05 1.89 4.47
C ARG A 86 11.22 0.98 4.78
N ILE A 87 10.95 -0.03 5.58
CA ILE A 87 11.89 -1.08 5.90
C ILE A 87 11.17 -2.42 6.01
N LEU A 88 11.72 -3.45 5.37
CA LEU A 88 11.35 -4.82 5.64
C LEU A 88 12.14 -5.29 6.86
N VAL A 89 11.42 -5.72 7.89
CA VAL A 89 12.07 -6.17 9.15
C VAL A 89 12.74 -7.51 8.89
N SER A 90 14.02 -7.60 9.23
CA SER A 90 14.81 -8.81 9.00
C SER A 90 14.26 -9.99 9.78
N ASN A 91 14.10 -11.12 9.11
CA ASN A 91 13.57 -12.38 9.66
C ASN A 91 12.13 -12.29 10.20
N GLU A 92 11.36 -11.29 9.79
CA GLU A 92 9.96 -11.15 10.15
C GLU A 92 9.09 -10.92 8.91
N ASN A 93 7.87 -11.41 8.96
CA ASN A 93 6.84 -11.13 7.94
C ASN A 93 6.21 -9.74 8.17
N ARG A 94 7.05 -8.71 8.24
CA ARG A 94 6.66 -7.36 8.62
C ARG A 94 7.35 -6.31 7.77
N VAL A 95 6.57 -5.37 7.27
CA VAL A 95 7.06 -4.11 6.71
C VAL A 95 6.65 -2.97 7.61
N LEU A 96 7.57 -2.08 7.92
CA LEU A 96 7.27 -0.81 8.61
C LEU A 96 7.25 0.31 7.59
N VAL A 97 6.22 1.14 7.67
CA VAL A 97 6.08 2.35 6.87
C VAL A 97 5.89 3.52 7.82
N ALA A 98 6.79 4.49 7.76
CA ALA A 98 6.73 5.69 8.57
C ALA A 98 6.47 6.92 7.70
N TYR A 99 5.59 7.80 8.16
CA TYR A 99 5.32 9.09 7.54
C TYR A 99 5.68 10.20 8.50
N THR A 100 6.50 11.12 8.04
CA THR A 100 6.88 12.32 8.80
C THR A 100 6.49 13.56 8.01
N LEU A 101 5.64 14.38 8.61
CA LEU A 101 5.30 15.68 8.05
C LEU A 101 6.44 16.66 8.41
N LEU A 102 7.29 16.95 7.43
CA LEU A 102 8.45 17.83 7.62
C LEU A 102 8.05 19.31 7.58
N GLU A 103 7.08 19.64 6.72
CA GLU A 103 6.57 21.01 6.56
C GLU A 103 5.09 20.95 6.17
N ALA A 104 4.28 21.78 6.79
CA ALA A 104 2.90 22.05 6.39
C ALA A 104 2.46 23.42 6.91
N HIS A 105 1.81 24.19 6.04
CA HIS A 105 1.30 25.52 6.39
C HIS A 105 -0.19 25.49 6.83
N SER A 106 -0.81 24.31 6.78
CA SER A 106 -2.20 24.12 7.18
C SER A 106 -2.45 22.68 7.63
N ALA A 107 -3.62 22.43 8.23
CA ALA A 107 -4.05 21.08 8.59
C ALA A 107 -4.00 20.15 7.37
N THR A 108 -3.35 19.00 7.54
CA THR A 108 -3.09 18.04 6.47
C THR A 108 -3.56 16.66 6.93
N THR A 109 -4.36 16.00 6.11
CA THR A 109 -4.80 14.63 6.34
C THR A 109 -4.05 13.70 5.39
N LEU A 110 -3.46 12.65 5.92
CA LEU A 110 -2.95 11.53 5.15
C LEU A 110 -3.99 10.41 5.21
N ARG A 111 -4.49 10.01 4.04
CA ARG A 111 -5.36 8.84 3.91
C ARG A 111 -4.52 7.68 3.40
N LEU A 112 -4.75 6.49 3.95
CA LEU A 112 -4.07 5.27 3.50
C LEU A 112 -5.13 4.32 2.92
N ARG A 113 -4.91 3.88 1.67
CA ARG A 113 -5.75 2.86 1.01
C ARG A 113 -4.89 1.65 0.71
N PRO A 114 -5.00 0.56 1.49
CA PRO A 114 -4.24 -0.65 1.22
C PRO A 114 -4.75 -1.34 -0.05
N PHE A 115 -3.82 -1.62 -0.97
CA PHE A 115 -4.07 -2.41 -2.15
C PHE A 115 -3.81 -3.89 -1.80
N LEU A 116 -4.86 -4.54 -1.32
CA LEU A 116 -4.82 -5.94 -0.89
C LEU A 116 -4.71 -6.85 -2.12
N ALA A 117 -3.81 -7.82 -2.07
CA ALA A 117 -3.58 -8.73 -3.20
C ALA A 117 -3.94 -10.19 -2.87
N PHE A 118 -3.48 -10.71 -1.75
CA PHE A 118 -3.75 -12.09 -1.29
C PHE A 118 -3.66 -13.11 -2.42
N ARG A 119 -2.52 -13.16 -3.11
CA ARG A 119 -2.30 -14.01 -4.28
C ARG A 119 -0.89 -14.57 -4.34
N ASN A 120 -0.74 -15.70 -4.99
CA ASN A 120 0.59 -16.18 -5.36
C ASN A 120 1.28 -15.17 -6.29
N VAL A 121 2.60 -14.97 -6.13
CA VAL A 121 3.39 -13.99 -6.91
C VAL A 121 3.33 -14.23 -8.42
N ASN A 122 3.09 -15.46 -8.85
CA ASN A 122 3.03 -15.84 -10.26
C ASN A 122 1.64 -15.74 -10.89
N LYS A 123 0.61 -15.39 -10.08
CA LYS A 123 -0.78 -15.31 -10.55
C LYS A 123 -1.31 -13.89 -10.35
N LEU A 124 -2.22 -13.47 -11.19
CA LEU A 124 -3.03 -12.27 -10.98
C LEU A 124 -4.40 -12.69 -10.48
N THR A 125 -5.03 -11.81 -9.71
CA THR A 125 -6.39 -12.00 -9.23
C THR A 125 -7.32 -11.10 -10.04
N GLU A 126 -8.35 -11.70 -10.61
CA GLU A 126 -9.46 -10.97 -11.23
C GLU A 126 -10.55 -10.70 -10.19
N LYS A 127 -11.38 -9.71 -10.47
CA LYS A 127 -12.55 -9.38 -9.65
C LYS A 127 -13.42 -10.64 -9.47
N ASN A 128 -13.76 -10.93 -8.23
CA ASN A 128 -14.55 -12.10 -7.88
C ASN A 128 -15.44 -11.83 -6.66
N SER A 129 -16.43 -12.68 -6.43
CA SER A 129 -17.41 -12.56 -5.35
C SER A 129 -17.02 -13.31 -4.08
N VAL A 130 -15.91 -14.06 -4.08
CA VAL A 130 -15.46 -14.83 -2.90
C VAL A 130 -14.47 -14.05 -2.03
N ALA A 131 -13.94 -12.96 -2.55
CA ALA A 131 -13.10 -12.05 -1.77
C ALA A 131 -13.90 -11.41 -0.65
N ARG A 132 -13.44 -11.58 0.57
CA ARG A 132 -14.01 -10.86 1.73
C ARG A 132 -13.66 -9.39 1.64
N THR A 133 -14.61 -8.54 1.96
CA THR A 133 -14.49 -7.07 1.91
C THR A 133 -14.57 -6.41 3.28
N ASP A 134 -14.75 -7.22 4.31
CA ASP A 134 -14.77 -6.82 5.70
C ASP A 134 -13.35 -6.75 6.30
N TYR A 135 -13.24 -6.07 7.40
CA TYR A 135 -12.06 -6.04 8.25
C TYR A 135 -12.45 -6.33 9.69
N ALA A 136 -11.50 -6.75 10.49
CA ALA A 136 -11.66 -6.89 11.92
C ALA A 136 -10.86 -5.83 12.66
N ASP A 137 -11.41 -5.27 13.74
CA ASP A 137 -10.68 -4.37 14.62
C ASP A 137 -9.66 -5.17 15.44
N VAL A 138 -8.44 -4.63 15.53
CA VAL A 138 -7.37 -5.11 16.37
C VAL A 138 -6.82 -3.98 17.21
N GLU A 139 -5.96 -4.28 18.18
CA GLU A 139 -5.35 -3.24 18.98
C GLU A 139 -4.60 -2.21 18.10
N ASN A 140 -5.05 -0.96 18.17
CA ASN A 140 -4.52 0.18 17.40
C ASN A 140 -4.53 0.01 15.87
N GLY A 141 -5.44 -0.81 15.32
CA GLY A 141 -5.44 -1.03 13.88
C GLY A 141 -6.57 -1.91 13.38
N VAL A 142 -6.36 -2.47 12.20
CA VAL A 142 -7.29 -3.40 11.55
C VAL A 142 -6.56 -4.61 11.02
N SER A 143 -7.31 -5.70 10.80
CA SER A 143 -6.83 -6.87 10.08
C SER A 143 -7.72 -7.22 8.91
N PHE A 144 -7.12 -7.80 7.88
CA PHE A 144 -7.77 -8.24 6.66
C PHE A 144 -7.42 -9.69 6.36
N CYS A 145 -8.41 -10.47 5.93
CA CYS A 145 -8.22 -11.81 5.39
C CYS A 145 -9.14 -11.97 4.18
N MET A 146 -8.65 -11.72 2.96
CA MET A 146 -9.49 -11.73 1.77
C MET A 146 -10.00 -13.12 1.39
N TYR A 147 -9.22 -14.17 1.66
CA TYR A 147 -9.57 -15.53 1.26
C TYR A 147 -9.26 -16.53 2.36
N GLU A 148 -10.05 -17.58 2.44
CA GLU A 148 -9.81 -18.68 3.34
C GLU A 148 -8.43 -19.34 3.11
N GLY A 149 -7.76 -19.74 4.17
CA GLY A 149 -6.45 -20.37 4.13
C GLY A 149 -5.27 -19.39 4.10
N TYR A 150 -5.52 -18.09 3.92
CA TYR A 150 -4.49 -17.07 4.06
C TYR A 150 -4.35 -16.60 5.51
N PRO A 151 -3.16 -16.18 5.93
CA PRO A 151 -3.00 -15.50 7.22
C PRO A 151 -3.63 -14.11 7.19
N ASP A 152 -3.94 -13.59 8.37
CA ASP A 152 -4.39 -12.22 8.52
C ASP A 152 -3.27 -11.22 8.20
N LEU A 153 -3.59 -10.20 7.43
CA LEU A 153 -2.76 -9.02 7.27
C LEU A 153 -3.16 -7.99 8.32
N VAL A 154 -2.35 -7.85 9.36
CA VAL A 154 -2.59 -6.91 10.45
C VAL A 154 -1.89 -5.59 10.15
N MET A 155 -2.61 -4.48 10.24
CA MET A 155 -2.13 -3.13 9.98
C MET A 155 -2.34 -2.22 11.20
N PRO A 156 -1.44 -2.28 12.20
CA PRO A 156 -1.50 -1.39 13.35
C PRO A 156 -0.88 -0.03 13.02
N ALA A 157 -1.34 1.00 13.72
CA ALA A 157 -0.78 2.35 13.66
C ALA A 157 -0.41 2.87 15.04
N ASN A 158 0.65 3.68 15.12
CA ASN A 158 1.06 4.32 16.38
C ASN A 158 0.33 5.64 16.66
N LYS A 159 -0.65 5.99 15.83
CA LYS A 159 -1.53 7.15 15.98
C LYS A 159 -2.98 6.70 15.87
N GLN A 160 -3.87 7.43 16.53
CA GLN A 160 -5.30 7.22 16.35
C GLN A 160 -5.68 7.46 14.89
N MET A 161 -6.37 6.50 14.29
CA MET A 161 -6.84 6.54 12.92
C MET A 161 -8.35 6.35 12.88
N GLN A 162 -8.98 6.96 11.89
CA GLN A 162 -10.37 6.67 11.54
C GLN A 162 -10.37 5.64 10.41
N TRP A 163 -11.06 4.54 10.61
CA TRP A 163 -11.24 3.49 9.63
C TRP A 163 -12.57 3.65 8.91
N VAL A 164 -12.54 3.51 7.59
CA VAL A 164 -13.73 3.62 6.74
C VAL A 164 -13.71 2.46 5.76
N SER A 165 -14.80 1.69 5.72
CA SER A 165 -14.94 0.57 4.77
C SER A 165 -15.43 1.10 3.41
N GLU A 166 -14.53 1.12 2.43
CA GLU A 166 -14.81 1.49 1.03
C GLU A 166 -14.15 0.47 0.08
N PRO A 167 -14.59 -0.80 0.11
CA PRO A 167 -13.97 -1.82 -0.73
C PRO A 167 -14.20 -1.55 -2.21
N SER A 168 -13.13 -1.57 -2.99
CA SER A 168 -13.19 -1.37 -4.44
C SER A 168 -12.14 -2.23 -5.14
N TRP A 169 -12.36 -2.51 -6.43
CA TRP A 169 -11.39 -3.18 -7.27
C TRP A 169 -10.69 -2.19 -8.19
N TYR A 170 -9.37 -2.41 -8.37
CA TYR A 170 -8.60 -1.69 -9.39
C TYR A 170 -8.61 -2.53 -10.66
N ASP A 171 -9.55 -2.20 -11.56
CA ASP A 171 -9.68 -2.90 -12.85
C ASP A 171 -8.64 -2.37 -13.86
N GLY A 172 -8.05 -3.27 -14.64
CA GLY A 172 -7.16 -2.92 -15.73
C GLY A 172 -5.74 -2.49 -15.33
N VAL A 173 -5.30 -2.77 -14.09
CA VAL A 173 -3.89 -2.58 -13.71
C VAL A 173 -3.02 -3.54 -14.51
N GLU A 174 -1.99 -3.00 -15.17
CA GLU A 174 -1.10 -3.73 -16.05
C GLU A 174 0.23 -4.05 -15.34
N TYR A 175 0.66 -5.28 -15.46
CA TYR A 175 1.95 -5.77 -14.99
C TYR A 175 2.77 -6.29 -16.18
N SER A 176 4.06 -5.97 -16.23
CA SER A 176 4.99 -6.42 -17.28
C SER A 176 5.66 -7.74 -16.91
#